data_3ce93692198b50079d4e0e3a65659280
#
_entry.id   3ce93692198b50079d4e0e3a65659280
#
_cell.length_a   1.000
_cell.length_b   1.000
_cell.length_c   1.000
_cell.angle_alpha   90.00
_cell.angle_beta   90.00
_cell.angle_gamma   90.00
#
_symmetry.space_group_name_H-M   'P 1'
#
loop_
_entity.id
_entity.type
_entity.pdbx_description
1 polymer ?
#
loop_
_entity_poly.entity_id
_entity_poly.type
_entity_poly.pdbx_seq_one_letter_code
_entity_poly.pdbx_strand_id
1 'polypeptide(L)'
;MQSNQSTKTIRVGLLGAGTVGSQTARLIVEQFNELKKRTGAEIELAAVACLRPEEVDAPWIKRDLLTTDTASLCAREDIDIIVELIGGLEPAHTFVKSALCHGKSVVTANKALLAKFGPELYECAESHGVDLYFEASVAGAIPIVRPLRESLIGDKITQIFGIVNGTTNYILDEMTVRGLDFDLALHAAQEKGYAEADPTGDVEGFDAANKAAILATLAFQMPVSIDDVSVEGISAITAEDIAAASAEKRVIKLLAAVERHCDGKSKSDGGVSVNVYPALVGAEHPLASVHGSFNAVFVKAQAADDLMFYGRGAGGAPTASAVVGDVVSAARNLVRGCAGFGLSLIHI
;
A
#
# COMPACT_ATOMS: atom_id res chain seq x y z
N MET A 1 38.68 -15.32 -14.12
CA MET A 1 37.78 -16.26 -14.80
C MET A 1 36.35 -15.80 -14.50
N GLN A 2 35.72 -15.03 -15.39
CA GLN A 2 34.29 -14.74 -15.26
C GLN A 2 33.56 -16.03 -15.71
N SER A 3 32.93 -16.72 -14.76
CA SER A 3 32.02 -17.80 -15.06
C SER A 3 30.88 -17.23 -15.90
N ASN A 4 30.68 -17.75 -17.09
CA ASN A 4 29.55 -17.46 -17.98
C ASN A 4 28.30 -18.09 -17.34
N GLN A 5 27.83 -17.54 -16.19
CA GLN A 5 26.55 -17.93 -15.62
C GLN A 5 25.49 -17.32 -16.52
N SER A 6 24.70 -18.16 -17.17
CA SER A 6 23.51 -17.73 -17.89
C SER A 6 22.66 -16.89 -16.95
N THR A 7 22.34 -15.65 -17.38
CA THR A 7 21.51 -14.75 -16.59
C THR A 7 20.16 -15.43 -16.34
N LYS A 8 19.75 -15.59 -15.10
CA LYS A 8 18.45 -16.17 -14.75
C LYS A 8 17.34 -15.24 -15.25
N THR A 9 16.30 -15.78 -15.86
CA THR A 9 15.08 -15.03 -16.19
C THR A 9 14.04 -15.26 -15.11
N ILE A 10 13.45 -14.18 -14.61
CA ILE A 10 12.34 -14.17 -13.65
C ILE A 10 11.09 -13.75 -14.41
N ARG A 11 10.11 -14.62 -14.47
CA ARG A 11 8.89 -14.42 -15.23
C ARG A 11 7.75 -13.94 -14.35
N VAL A 12 7.15 -12.84 -14.76
CA VAL A 12 6.09 -12.14 -14.03
C VAL A 12 4.75 -12.34 -14.75
N GLY A 13 3.77 -12.86 -14.01
CA GLY A 13 2.36 -12.86 -14.37
C GLY A 13 1.65 -11.69 -13.71
N LEU A 14 0.96 -10.86 -14.47
CA LEU A 14 0.23 -9.69 -13.98
C LEU A 14 -1.27 -9.95 -14.00
N LEU A 15 -1.94 -9.76 -12.87
CA LEU A 15 -3.39 -9.83 -12.74
C LEU A 15 -3.97 -8.42 -12.67
N GLY A 16 -4.63 -8.01 -13.75
CA GLY A 16 -5.22 -6.68 -13.92
C GLY A 16 -4.38 -5.76 -14.82
N ALA A 17 -5.00 -5.24 -15.87
CA ALA A 17 -4.41 -4.29 -16.84
C ALA A 17 -5.01 -2.88 -16.71
N GLY A 18 -5.59 -2.54 -15.55
CA GLY A 18 -6.13 -1.22 -15.25
C GLY A 18 -5.03 -0.15 -15.07
N THR A 19 -5.39 0.97 -14.45
CA THR A 19 -4.50 2.14 -14.28
C THR A 19 -3.13 1.79 -13.69
N VAL A 20 -3.07 1.00 -12.62
CA VAL A 20 -1.80 0.61 -11.98
C VAL A 20 -1.11 -0.52 -12.75
N GLY A 21 -1.88 -1.54 -13.17
CA GLY A 21 -1.33 -2.70 -13.89
C GLY A 21 -0.68 -2.32 -15.21
N SER A 22 -1.32 -1.46 -16.00
CA SER A 22 -0.75 -0.92 -17.24
C SER A 22 0.58 -0.18 -16.98
N GLN A 23 0.65 0.67 -15.95
CA GLN A 23 1.89 1.37 -15.60
C GLN A 23 2.96 0.43 -15.03
N THR A 24 2.57 -0.61 -14.29
CA THR A 24 3.50 -1.65 -13.81
C THR A 24 4.14 -2.39 -15.00
N ALA A 25 3.33 -2.82 -15.95
CA ALA A 25 3.81 -3.43 -17.19
C ALA A 25 4.76 -2.51 -17.95
N ARG A 26 4.41 -1.21 -18.08
CA ARG A 26 5.26 -0.20 -18.70
C ARG A 26 6.64 -0.13 -18.05
N LEU A 27 6.68 0.02 -16.73
CA LEU A 27 7.94 0.15 -16.00
C LEU A 27 8.81 -1.10 -16.13
N ILE A 28 8.23 -2.30 -16.14
CA ILE A 28 8.97 -3.55 -16.33
C ILE A 28 9.60 -3.57 -17.74
N VAL A 29 8.85 -3.19 -18.77
CA VAL A 29 9.32 -3.22 -20.15
C VAL A 29 10.35 -2.11 -20.44
N GLU A 30 10.03 -0.87 -20.07
CA GLU A 30 10.90 0.29 -20.35
C GLU A 30 12.20 0.27 -19.55
N GLN A 31 12.17 -0.23 -18.29
CA GLN A 31 13.34 -0.25 -17.41
C GLN A 31 14.08 -1.61 -17.42
N PHE A 32 13.84 -2.47 -18.39
CA PHE A 32 14.40 -3.83 -18.45
C PHE A 32 15.90 -3.88 -18.11
N ASN A 33 16.72 -3.07 -18.75
CA ASN A 33 18.17 -3.06 -18.53
C ASN A 33 18.56 -2.60 -17.11
N GLU A 34 17.83 -1.64 -16.55
CA GLU A 34 18.08 -1.14 -15.20
C GLU A 34 17.66 -2.16 -14.15
N LEU A 35 16.52 -2.80 -14.34
CA LEU A 35 16.02 -3.87 -13.48
C LEU A 35 16.99 -5.06 -13.50
N LYS A 36 17.51 -5.43 -14.67
CA LYS A 36 18.53 -6.48 -14.82
C LYS A 36 19.80 -6.16 -14.01
N LYS A 37 20.30 -4.93 -14.06
CA LYS A 37 21.47 -4.51 -13.26
C LYS A 37 21.20 -4.61 -11.76
N ARG A 38 20.00 -4.22 -11.34
CA ARG A 38 19.62 -4.19 -9.91
C ARG A 38 19.37 -5.57 -9.33
N THR A 39 18.86 -6.52 -10.11
CA THR A 39 18.50 -7.86 -9.65
C THR A 39 19.55 -8.92 -9.93
N GLY A 40 20.37 -8.73 -10.95
CA GLY A 40 21.23 -9.76 -11.52
C GLY A 40 20.48 -10.77 -12.37
N ALA A 41 19.18 -10.52 -12.67
CA ALA A 41 18.31 -11.37 -13.48
C ALA A 41 17.54 -10.54 -14.52
N GLU A 42 17.08 -11.17 -15.56
CA GLU A 42 16.14 -10.58 -16.52
C GLU A 42 14.73 -10.70 -15.95
N ILE A 43 14.01 -9.58 -15.81
CA ILE A 43 12.61 -9.58 -15.40
C ILE A 43 11.77 -9.48 -16.67
N GLU A 44 10.97 -10.51 -16.94
CA GLU A 44 10.13 -10.62 -18.13
C GLU A 44 8.65 -10.60 -17.74
N LEU A 45 7.86 -9.74 -18.43
CA LEU A 45 6.41 -9.81 -18.37
C LEU A 45 5.95 -10.97 -19.25
N ALA A 46 5.53 -12.07 -18.65
CA ALA A 46 5.23 -13.32 -19.35
C ALA A 46 3.74 -13.50 -19.68
N ALA A 47 2.84 -12.89 -18.92
CA ALA A 47 1.42 -12.86 -19.22
C ALA A 47 0.70 -11.77 -18.42
N VAL A 48 -0.45 -11.32 -18.94
CA VAL A 48 -1.32 -10.32 -18.29
C VAL A 48 -2.75 -10.81 -18.35
N ALA A 49 -3.32 -11.12 -17.19
CA ALA A 49 -4.73 -11.50 -17.09
C ALA A 49 -5.62 -10.26 -16.90
N CYS A 50 -6.68 -10.16 -17.70
CA CYS A 50 -7.68 -9.11 -17.60
C CYS A 50 -9.03 -9.59 -18.13
N LEU A 51 -10.12 -8.94 -17.68
CA LEU A 51 -11.47 -9.35 -18.07
C LEU A 51 -11.78 -9.08 -19.55
N ARG A 52 -11.23 -7.99 -20.09
CA ARG A 52 -11.50 -7.51 -21.46
C ARG A 52 -10.19 -7.15 -22.17
N PRO A 53 -9.50 -8.16 -22.73
CA PRO A 53 -8.22 -7.95 -23.43
C PRO A 53 -8.30 -6.94 -24.59
N GLU A 54 -9.45 -6.87 -25.26
CA GLU A 54 -9.72 -5.97 -26.37
C GLU A 54 -9.73 -4.49 -25.95
N GLU A 55 -10.11 -4.18 -24.72
CA GLU A 55 -10.15 -2.81 -24.18
C GLU A 55 -8.81 -2.33 -23.61
N VAL A 56 -7.79 -3.19 -23.55
CA VAL A 56 -6.48 -2.78 -23.02
C VAL A 56 -5.79 -1.82 -23.98
N ASP A 57 -5.71 -0.55 -23.56
CA ASP A 57 -4.97 0.50 -24.27
C ASP A 57 -3.59 0.72 -23.61
N ALA A 58 -2.67 -0.19 -23.89
CA ALA A 58 -1.32 -0.17 -23.35
C ALA A 58 -0.32 -0.72 -24.40
N PRO A 59 0.30 0.15 -25.22
CA PRO A 59 1.12 -0.27 -26.36
C PRO A 59 2.38 -1.06 -25.96
N TRP A 60 2.81 -0.96 -24.70
CA TRP A 60 3.92 -1.73 -24.14
C TRP A 60 3.53 -3.15 -23.72
N ILE A 61 2.24 -3.51 -23.71
CA ILE A 61 1.76 -4.88 -23.49
C ILE A 61 1.49 -5.52 -24.84
N LYS A 62 2.27 -6.54 -25.20
CA LYS A 62 2.03 -7.30 -26.43
C LYS A 62 0.69 -8.04 -26.33
N ARG A 63 -0.08 -8.06 -27.41
CA ARG A 63 -1.41 -8.69 -27.47
C ARG A 63 -1.40 -10.19 -27.17
N ASP A 64 -0.34 -10.90 -27.53
CA ASP A 64 -0.14 -12.31 -27.27
C ASP A 64 0.10 -12.66 -25.80
N LEU A 65 0.41 -11.66 -24.95
CA LEU A 65 0.53 -11.83 -23.50
C LEU A 65 -0.82 -11.71 -22.78
N LEU A 66 -1.87 -11.19 -23.42
CA LEU A 66 -3.17 -10.97 -22.80
C LEU A 66 -3.95 -12.28 -22.71
N THR A 67 -4.57 -12.52 -21.55
CA THR A 67 -5.44 -13.67 -21.31
C THR A 67 -6.63 -13.31 -20.41
N THR A 68 -7.71 -14.06 -20.53
CA THR A 68 -8.83 -14.02 -19.56
C THR A 68 -8.75 -15.13 -18.51
N ASP A 69 -7.85 -16.10 -18.69
CA ASP A 69 -7.70 -17.25 -17.80
C ASP A 69 -6.73 -16.95 -16.65
N THR A 70 -7.22 -16.23 -15.65
CA THR A 70 -6.46 -15.84 -14.47
C THR A 70 -6.09 -17.06 -13.60
N ALA A 71 -6.98 -18.04 -13.51
CA ALA A 71 -6.75 -19.22 -12.68
C ALA A 71 -5.56 -20.06 -13.21
N SER A 72 -5.54 -20.35 -14.53
CA SER A 72 -4.41 -21.03 -15.14
C SER A 72 -3.12 -20.24 -15.01
N LEU A 73 -3.15 -18.91 -15.12
CA LEU A 73 -1.96 -18.07 -14.98
C LEU A 73 -1.34 -18.22 -13.58
N CYS A 74 -2.14 -18.26 -12.50
CA CYS A 74 -1.67 -18.48 -11.14
C CYS A 74 -1.00 -19.85 -10.93
N ALA A 75 -1.35 -20.85 -11.74
CA ALA A 75 -0.84 -22.21 -11.63
C ALA A 75 0.30 -22.54 -12.62
N ARG A 76 0.61 -21.67 -13.60
CA ARG A 76 1.64 -21.91 -14.61
C ARG A 76 3.02 -22.15 -13.99
N GLU A 77 3.68 -23.24 -14.36
CA GLU A 77 5.00 -23.62 -13.83
C GLU A 77 6.12 -22.65 -14.24
N ASP A 78 5.96 -21.97 -15.39
CA ASP A 78 6.96 -21.06 -15.94
C ASP A 78 6.84 -19.62 -15.38
N ILE A 79 5.93 -19.35 -14.45
CA ILE A 79 5.80 -18.06 -13.75
C ILE A 79 6.47 -18.15 -12.38
N ASP A 80 7.29 -17.17 -12.06
CA ASP A 80 7.98 -17.06 -10.76
C ASP A 80 7.27 -16.10 -9.79
N ILE A 81 6.71 -15.01 -10.31
CA ILE A 81 6.08 -13.95 -9.51
C ILE A 81 4.69 -13.64 -10.09
N ILE A 82 3.69 -13.60 -9.23
CA ILE A 82 2.35 -13.07 -9.57
C ILE A 82 2.23 -11.66 -8.97
N VAL A 83 1.79 -10.71 -9.78
CA VAL A 83 1.46 -9.33 -9.37
C VAL A 83 -0.05 -9.16 -9.43
N GLU A 84 -0.70 -9.01 -8.28
CA GLU A 84 -2.16 -8.84 -8.16
C GLU A 84 -2.51 -7.34 -8.05
N LEU A 85 -3.25 -6.84 -9.06
CA LEU A 85 -3.72 -5.46 -9.18
C LEU A 85 -5.18 -5.37 -9.66
N ILE A 86 -5.99 -6.41 -9.36
CA ILE A 86 -7.42 -6.42 -9.69
C ILE A 86 -8.27 -5.78 -8.61
N GLY A 87 -7.81 -5.81 -7.36
CA GLY A 87 -8.52 -5.22 -6.21
C GLY A 87 -9.74 -6.02 -5.76
N GLY A 88 -10.43 -5.51 -4.74
CA GLY A 88 -11.56 -6.19 -4.11
C GLY A 88 -11.15 -7.39 -3.24
N LEU A 89 -12.11 -8.16 -2.75
CA LEU A 89 -11.84 -9.34 -1.93
C LEU A 89 -11.80 -10.61 -2.77
N GLU A 90 -12.88 -10.88 -3.52
CA GLU A 90 -12.98 -12.00 -4.46
C GLU A 90 -13.13 -11.44 -5.89
N PRO A 91 -12.49 -12.06 -6.87
CA PRO A 91 -11.71 -13.31 -6.82
C PRO A 91 -10.21 -13.12 -6.44
N ALA A 92 -9.78 -11.94 -5.97
CA ALA A 92 -8.38 -11.64 -5.65
C ALA A 92 -7.81 -12.62 -4.61
N HIS A 93 -8.55 -12.88 -3.51
CA HIS A 93 -8.15 -13.83 -2.47
C HIS A 93 -7.89 -15.23 -3.04
N THR A 94 -8.85 -15.76 -3.81
CA THR A 94 -8.71 -17.07 -4.46
C THR A 94 -7.46 -17.14 -5.35
N PHE A 95 -7.18 -16.11 -6.14
CA PHE A 95 -6.03 -16.11 -7.06
C PHE A 95 -4.70 -15.95 -6.32
N VAL A 96 -4.63 -15.05 -5.35
CA VAL A 96 -3.41 -14.85 -4.54
C VAL A 96 -3.06 -16.11 -3.77
N LYS A 97 -4.04 -16.72 -3.09
CA LYS A 97 -3.85 -17.98 -2.35
C LYS A 97 -3.42 -19.09 -3.30
N SER A 98 -4.06 -19.23 -4.47
CA SER A 98 -3.66 -20.21 -5.48
C SER A 98 -2.23 -20.01 -5.91
N ALA A 99 -1.79 -18.77 -6.21
CA ALA A 99 -0.42 -18.48 -6.62
C ALA A 99 0.60 -18.87 -5.53
N LEU A 100 0.35 -18.52 -4.27
CA LEU A 100 1.20 -18.90 -3.14
C LEU A 100 1.30 -20.42 -2.99
N CYS A 101 0.17 -21.13 -3.05
CA CYS A 101 0.13 -22.61 -2.99
C CYS A 101 0.86 -23.29 -4.15
N HIS A 102 0.99 -22.62 -5.30
CA HIS A 102 1.78 -23.12 -6.43
C HIS A 102 3.25 -22.65 -6.40
N GLY A 103 3.74 -22.19 -5.24
CA GLY A 103 5.12 -21.79 -5.06
C GLY A 103 5.52 -20.50 -5.78
N LYS A 104 4.57 -19.59 -6.05
CA LYS A 104 4.84 -18.29 -6.65
C LYS A 104 5.01 -17.24 -5.57
N SER A 105 6.02 -16.39 -5.68
CA SER A 105 6.03 -15.14 -4.89
C SER A 105 4.92 -14.21 -5.39
N VAL A 106 4.28 -13.49 -4.47
CA VAL A 106 3.17 -12.59 -4.80
C VAL A 106 3.51 -11.15 -4.41
N VAL A 107 3.15 -10.22 -5.29
CA VAL A 107 3.15 -8.78 -5.03
C VAL A 107 1.73 -8.27 -5.19
N THR A 108 1.19 -7.57 -4.19
CA THR A 108 -0.16 -7.02 -4.25
C THR A 108 -0.24 -5.57 -3.78
N ALA A 109 -1.16 -4.79 -4.35
CA ALA A 109 -1.52 -3.45 -3.86
C ALA A 109 -2.89 -3.45 -3.15
N ASN A 110 -3.46 -4.63 -2.90
CA ASN A 110 -4.84 -4.80 -2.45
C ASN A 110 -4.97 -4.70 -0.92
N LYS A 111 -5.15 -3.48 -0.45
CA LYS A 111 -5.30 -3.19 0.99
C LYS A 111 -6.47 -3.92 1.67
N ALA A 112 -7.63 -4.04 0.96
CA ALA A 112 -8.81 -4.69 1.52
C ALA A 112 -8.57 -6.21 1.70
N LEU A 113 -7.87 -6.84 0.75
CA LEU A 113 -7.45 -8.22 0.84
C LEU A 113 -6.55 -8.45 2.06
N LEU A 114 -5.54 -7.60 2.24
CA LEU A 114 -4.58 -7.74 3.34
C LEU A 114 -5.19 -7.43 4.71
N ALA A 115 -6.06 -6.42 4.80
CA ALA A 115 -6.75 -6.07 6.05
C ALA A 115 -7.68 -7.20 6.53
N LYS A 116 -8.22 -8.00 5.61
CA LYS A 116 -9.16 -9.09 5.92
C LYS A 116 -8.50 -10.46 6.01
N PHE A 117 -7.62 -10.78 5.08
CA PHE A 117 -7.03 -12.11 4.92
C PHE A 117 -5.51 -12.14 5.10
N GLY A 118 -4.90 -11.02 5.53
CA GLY A 118 -3.45 -10.91 5.69
C GLY A 118 -2.82 -12.06 6.45
N PRO A 119 -3.26 -12.38 7.68
CA PRO A 119 -2.69 -13.49 8.47
C PRO A 119 -2.68 -14.83 7.73
N GLU A 120 -3.80 -15.19 7.09
CA GLU A 120 -3.92 -16.42 6.30
C GLU A 120 -2.94 -16.44 5.12
N LEU A 121 -2.81 -15.32 4.41
CA LEU A 121 -1.92 -15.22 3.25
C LEU A 121 -0.43 -15.22 3.64
N TYR A 122 -0.09 -14.63 4.79
CA TYR A 122 1.27 -14.70 5.35
C TYR A 122 1.66 -16.12 5.71
N GLU A 123 0.78 -16.84 6.44
CA GLU A 123 1.00 -18.24 6.79
C GLU A 123 1.12 -19.12 5.53
N CYS A 124 0.28 -18.87 4.54
CA CYS A 124 0.34 -19.58 3.26
C CYS A 124 1.69 -19.33 2.55
N ALA A 125 2.16 -18.10 2.48
CA ALA A 125 3.44 -17.76 1.84
C ALA A 125 4.62 -18.40 2.58
N GLU A 126 4.63 -18.34 3.91
CA GLU A 126 5.66 -18.93 4.76
C GLU A 126 5.72 -20.45 4.59
N SER A 127 4.57 -21.13 4.65
CA SER A 127 4.49 -22.61 4.51
C SER A 127 4.95 -23.12 3.14
N HIS A 128 4.91 -22.28 2.10
CA HIS A 128 5.37 -22.61 0.75
C HIS A 128 6.76 -22.05 0.42
N GLY A 129 7.41 -21.33 1.35
CA GLY A 129 8.74 -20.75 1.17
C GLY A 129 8.81 -19.70 0.07
N VAL A 130 7.75 -18.90 -0.09
CA VAL A 130 7.65 -17.81 -1.10
C VAL A 130 7.40 -16.46 -0.45
N ASP A 131 7.66 -15.38 -1.20
CA ASP A 131 7.50 -14.03 -0.68
C ASP A 131 6.08 -13.50 -0.94
N LEU A 132 5.56 -12.69 0.02
CA LEU A 132 4.39 -11.85 -0.14
C LEU A 132 4.78 -10.40 0.14
N TYR A 133 4.80 -9.57 -0.91
CA TYR A 133 5.12 -8.15 -0.84
C TYR A 133 3.91 -7.27 -1.15
N PHE A 134 3.82 -6.13 -0.46
CA PHE A 134 2.63 -5.27 -0.56
C PHE A 134 2.90 -3.79 -0.25
N GLU A 135 4.07 -3.26 -0.61
CA GLU A 135 4.43 -1.85 -0.40
C GLU A 135 3.35 -0.90 -0.92
N ALA A 136 2.80 -1.19 -2.09
CA ALA A 136 1.80 -0.37 -2.75
C ALA A 136 0.41 -0.37 -2.08
N SER A 137 0.17 -1.23 -1.09
CA SER A 137 -1.12 -1.31 -0.39
C SER A 137 -1.37 -0.14 0.56
N VAL A 138 -0.31 0.50 1.07
CA VAL A 138 -0.39 1.64 1.98
C VAL A 138 0.34 2.84 1.40
N ALA A 139 -0.34 3.99 1.33
CA ALA A 139 0.22 5.27 0.91
C ALA A 139 0.92 5.27 -0.47
N GLY A 140 0.54 4.38 -1.37
CA GLY A 140 0.91 4.36 -2.79
C GLY A 140 2.41 4.34 -3.05
N ALA A 141 2.98 5.47 -3.47
CA ALA A 141 4.42 5.57 -3.77
C ALA A 141 5.31 5.78 -2.54
N ILE A 142 4.72 6.06 -1.37
CA ILE A 142 5.48 6.31 -0.15
C ILE A 142 6.05 4.98 0.37
N PRO A 143 7.37 4.83 0.48
CA PRO A 143 7.95 3.60 1.01
C PRO A 143 7.78 3.58 2.54
N ILE A 144 6.75 2.92 3.04
CA ILE A 144 6.45 2.82 4.48
C ILE A 144 6.40 1.38 4.99
N VAL A 145 5.88 0.45 4.20
CA VAL A 145 5.79 -0.96 4.60
C VAL A 145 7.18 -1.55 4.84
N ARG A 146 8.09 -1.36 3.88
CA ARG A 146 9.47 -1.86 4.00
C ARG A 146 10.26 -1.18 5.11
N PRO A 147 10.26 0.13 5.30
CA PRO A 147 10.86 0.76 6.48
C PRO A 147 10.38 0.18 7.80
N LEU A 148 9.07 -0.06 7.97
CA LEU A 148 8.54 -0.67 9.19
C LEU A 148 9.03 -2.11 9.39
N ARG A 149 9.15 -2.89 8.30
CA ARG A 149 9.55 -4.30 8.33
C ARG A 149 11.05 -4.54 8.42
N GLU A 150 11.85 -3.65 7.86
CA GLU A 150 13.28 -3.88 7.64
C GLU A 150 14.15 -2.81 8.33
N SER A 151 13.89 -1.51 8.09
CA SER A 151 14.78 -0.45 8.54
C SER A 151 14.60 -0.11 10.02
N LEU A 152 13.36 -0.18 10.52
CA LEU A 152 13.00 0.17 11.89
C LEU A 152 12.79 -1.06 12.79
N ILE A 153 13.08 -2.26 12.31
CA ILE A 153 12.88 -3.50 13.06
C ILE A 153 13.72 -3.57 14.36
N GLY A 154 14.83 -2.85 14.40
CA GLY A 154 15.69 -2.74 15.59
C GLY A 154 15.26 -1.67 16.58
N ASP A 155 14.18 -0.94 16.32
CA ASP A 155 13.68 0.14 17.17
C ASP A 155 12.26 -0.16 17.69
N LYS A 156 11.85 0.50 18.74
CA LYS A 156 10.50 0.39 19.27
C LYS A 156 9.63 1.53 18.73
N ILE A 157 8.75 1.20 17.79
CA ILE A 157 7.74 2.14 17.30
C ILE A 157 6.69 2.34 18.41
N THR A 158 6.38 3.58 18.74
CA THR A 158 5.43 3.96 19.77
C THR A 158 4.12 4.48 19.20
N GLN A 159 4.20 5.27 18.11
CA GLN A 159 3.04 5.88 17.47
C GLN A 159 3.26 6.01 15.97
N ILE A 160 2.17 5.90 15.20
CA ILE A 160 2.11 6.28 13.80
C ILE A 160 0.89 7.19 13.60
N PHE A 161 1.10 8.34 12.94
CA PHE A 161 0.05 9.23 12.49
C PHE A 161 0.13 9.36 10.97
N GLY A 162 -0.92 8.95 10.27
CA GLY A 162 -0.94 8.93 8.82
C GLY A 162 -2.03 9.80 8.20
N ILE A 163 -1.67 10.72 7.30
CA ILE A 163 -2.57 11.24 6.28
C ILE A 163 -2.47 10.28 5.11
N VAL A 164 -3.33 9.25 5.10
CA VAL A 164 -3.21 8.11 4.17
C VAL A 164 -4.32 8.05 3.12
N ASN A 165 -5.21 9.05 3.10
CA ASN A 165 -6.23 9.22 2.07
C ASN A 165 -6.07 10.59 1.41
N GLY A 166 -5.77 10.63 0.12
CA GLY A 166 -5.51 11.86 -0.63
C GLY A 166 -6.78 12.67 -0.91
N THR A 167 -7.92 12.00 -1.06
CA THR A 167 -9.23 12.64 -1.33
C THR A 167 -9.66 13.49 -0.14
N THR A 168 -9.67 12.90 1.05
CA THR A 168 -10.05 13.61 2.28
C THR A 168 -9.08 14.72 2.63
N ASN A 169 -7.76 14.50 2.42
CA ASN A 169 -6.79 15.57 2.64
C ASN A 169 -7.00 16.73 1.67
N TYR A 170 -7.30 16.46 0.39
CA TYR A 170 -7.62 17.50 -0.59
C TYR A 170 -8.88 18.29 -0.19
N ILE A 171 -9.97 17.61 0.22
CA ILE A 171 -11.22 18.25 0.64
C ILE A 171 -10.95 19.20 1.83
N LEU A 172 -10.33 18.71 2.90
CA LEU A 172 -10.02 19.51 4.08
C LEU A 172 -9.06 20.67 3.78
N ASP A 173 -8.12 20.47 2.85
CA ASP A 173 -7.20 21.51 2.40
C ASP A 173 -7.92 22.63 1.62
N GLU A 174 -8.84 22.30 0.69
CA GLU A 174 -9.66 23.27 -0.02
C GLU A 174 -10.60 24.05 0.94
N MET A 175 -11.20 23.37 1.91
CA MET A 175 -11.97 24.02 2.97
C MET A 175 -11.10 25.00 3.76
N THR A 176 -9.88 24.63 4.10
CA THR A 176 -8.95 25.44 4.90
C THR A 176 -8.40 26.62 4.09
N VAL A 177 -7.93 26.40 2.86
CA VAL A 177 -7.20 27.41 2.07
C VAL A 177 -8.16 28.36 1.35
N ARG A 178 -9.30 27.84 0.86
CA ARG A 178 -10.26 28.62 0.06
C ARG A 178 -11.54 28.98 0.80
N GLY A 179 -11.73 28.47 2.02
CA GLY A 179 -12.94 28.70 2.81
C GLY A 179 -14.18 28.06 2.18
N LEU A 180 -14.02 26.99 1.42
CA LEU A 180 -15.16 26.26 0.84
C LEU A 180 -15.89 25.47 1.93
N ASP A 181 -17.20 25.29 1.76
CA ASP A 181 -17.90 24.25 2.51
C ASP A 181 -17.58 22.85 1.98
N PHE A 182 -17.98 21.83 2.74
CA PHE A 182 -17.67 20.44 2.43
C PHE A 182 -18.16 20.01 1.04
N ASP A 183 -19.40 20.34 0.67
CA ASP A 183 -20.01 19.91 -0.58
C ASP A 183 -19.29 20.50 -1.80
N LEU A 184 -18.91 21.79 -1.73
CA LEU A 184 -18.14 22.44 -2.79
C LEU A 184 -16.73 21.89 -2.91
N ALA A 185 -16.08 21.59 -1.80
CA ALA A 185 -14.74 20.98 -1.79
C ALA A 185 -14.78 19.53 -2.32
N LEU A 186 -15.81 18.76 -1.98
CA LEU A 186 -16.03 17.42 -2.52
C LEU A 186 -16.27 17.45 -4.04
N HIS A 187 -17.12 18.36 -4.51
CA HIS A 187 -17.37 18.53 -5.95
C HIS A 187 -16.07 18.86 -6.70
N ALA A 188 -15.26 19.78 -6.16
CA ALA A 188 -13.96 20.10 -6.74
C ALA A 188 -13.00 18.89 -6.76
N ALA A 189 -13.06 18.00 -5.76
CA ALA A 189 -12.30 16.74 -5.75
C ALA A 189 -12.77 15.79 -6.86
N GLN A 190 -14.08 15.68 -7.08
CA GLN A 190 -14.68 14.86 -8.14
C GLN A 190 -14.30 15.38 -9.53
N GLU A 191 -14.38 16.68 -9.78
CA GLU A 191 -13.96 17.29 -11.06
C GLU A 191 -12.48 17.04 -11.39
N LYS A 192 -11.63 16.97 -10.38
CA LYS A 192 -10.20 16.64 -10.54
C LYS A 192 -9.91 15.14 -10.61
N GLY A 193 -10.92 14.29 -10.45
CA GLY A 193 -10.77 12.84 -10.43
C GLY A 193 -10.07 12.31 -9.17
N TYR A 194 -10.08 13.06 -8.07
CA TYR A 194 -9.59 12.59 -6.77
C TYR A 194 -10.66 11.81 -6.01
N ALA A 195 -11.95 12.16 -6.19
CA ALA A 195 -13.07 11.43 -5.65
C ALA A 195 -13.90 10.78 -6.77
N GLU A 196 -14.39 9.58 -6.53
CA GLU A 196 -15.36 8.89 -7.38
C GLU A 196 -16.78 9.47 -7.20
N ALA A 197 -17.73 9.02 -8.02
CA ALA A 197 -19.15 9.42 -7.90
C ALA A 197 -19.74 9.01 -6.54
N ASP A 198 -19.36 7.84 -6.01
CA ASP A 198 -19.63 7.45 -4.63
C ASP A 198 -18.33 7.59 -3.82
N PRO A 199 -18.16 8.67 -3.05
CA PRO A 199 -16.96 8.95 -2.28
C PRO A 199 -16.98 8.33 -0.87
N THR A 200 -18.03 7.57 -0.50
CA THR A 200 -18.28 7.07 0.87
C THR A 200 -17.07 6.36 1.45
N GLY A 201 -16.40 5.52 0.67
CA GLY A 201 -15.20 4.79 1.11
C GLY A 201 -14.07 5.71 1.57
N ASP A 202 -13.96 6.90 0.98
CA ASP A 202 -12.97 7.92 1.33
C ASP A 202 -13.47 8.81 2.47
N VAL A 203 -14.62 9.50 2.29
CA VAL A 203 -15.07 10.55 3.20
C VAL A 203 -15.50 10.02 4.56
N GLU A 204 -15.99 8.78 4.64
CA GLU A 204 -16.31 8.10 5.90
C GLU A 204 -15.09 7.42 6.55
N GLY A 205 -13.91 7.50 5.93
CA GLY A 205 -12.66 7.05 6.53
C GLY A 205 -12.33 5.57 6.35
N PHE A 206 -13.13 4.78 5.64
CA PHE A 206 -12.92 3.32 5.51
C PHE A 206 -11.64 2.97 4.74
N ASP A 207 -11.27 3.76 3.71
CA ASP A 207 -9.99 3.58 3.02
C ASP A 207 -8.80 3.80 3.97
N ALA A 208 -8.86 4.84 4.80
CA ALA A 208 -7.83 5.12 5.78
C ALA A 208 -7.78 4.03 6.88
N ALA A 209 -8.93 3.48 7.28
CA ALA A 209 -9.01 2.42 8.28
C ALA A 209 -8.35 1.11 7.82
N ASN A 210 -8.57 0.69 6.57
CA ASN A 210 -7.87 -0.47 6.01
C ASN A 210 -6.35 -0.30 6.05
N LYS A 211 -5.85 0.90 5.75
CA LYS A 211 -4.42 1.21 5.79
C LYS A 211 -3.89 1.30 7.22
N ALA A 212 -4.69 1.82 8.16
CA ALA A 212 -4.35 1.87 9.58
C ALA A 212 -4.17 0.47 10.17
N ALA A 213 -5.06 -0.48 9.85
CA ALA A 213 -4.95 -1.87 10.28
C ALA A 213 -3.64 -2.52 9.80
N ILE A 214 -3.25 -2.30 8.53
CA ILE A 214 -1.99 -2.79 7.99
C ILE A 214 -0.79 -2.15 8.71
N LEU A 215 -0.81 -0.82 8.92
CA LEU A 215 0.27 -0.11 9.61
C LEU A 215 0.42 -0.60 11.06
N ALA A 216 -0.70 -0.83 11.77
CA ALA A 216 -0.71 -1.36 13.12
C ALA A 216 -0.10 -2.77 13.20
N THR A 217 -0.53 -3.65 12.30
CA THR A 217 0.00 -5.02 12.21
C THR A 217 1.50 -5.02 12.01
N LEU A 218 2.01 -4.17 11.11
CA LEU A 218 3.45 -4.08 10.82
C LEU A 218 4.25 -3.47 11.97
N ALA A 219 3.77 -2.36 12.54
CA ALA A 219 4.51 -1.61 13.55
C ALA A 219 4.56 -2.32 14.90
N PHE A 220 3.52 -3.07 15.24
CA PHE A 220 3.38 -3.69 16.55
C PHE A 220 3.49 -5.21 16.53
N GLN A 221 3.67 -5.79 15.34
CA GLN A 221 3.83 -7.24 15.14
C GLN A 221 2.70 -8.05 15.78
N MET A 222 1.46 -7.58 15.62
CA MET A 222 0.26 -8.23 16.11
C MET A 222 -0.85 -8.12 15.07
N PRO A 223 -1.70 -9.15 14.91
CA PRO A 223 -2.79 -9.08 13.96
C PRO A 223 -3.81 -8.00 14.38
N VAL A 224 -4.08 -7.07 13.47
CA VAL A 224 -5.13 -6.05 13.60
C VAL A 224 -5.99 -6.13 12.35
N SER A 225 -7.29 -6.31 12.54
CA SER A 225 -8.29 -6.33 11.48
C SER A 225 -8.96 -4.96 11.31
N ILE A 226 -9.72 -4.79 10.23
CA ILE A 226 -10.54 -3.59 10.04
C ILE A 226 -11.60 -3.43 11.14
N ASP A 227 -12.09 -4.53 11.71
CA ASP A 227 -13.10 -4.53 12.77
C ASP A 227 -12.56 -4.01 14.12
N ASP A 228 -11.24 -3.96 14.27
CA ASP A 228 -10.55 -3.41 15.46
C ASP A 228 -10.31 -1.90 15.36
N VAL A 229 -10.65 -1.27 14.22
CA VAL A 229 -10.41 0.16 13.97
C VAL A 229 -11.65 0.98 14.28
N SER A 230 -11.51 1.98 15.19
CA SER A 230 -12.55 2.99 15.37
C SER A 230 -12.46 4.03 14.24
N VAL A 231 -13.58 4.33 13.59
CA VAL A 231 -13.60 5.18 12.39
C VAL A 231 -14.60 6.31 12.52
N GLU A 232 -14.13 7.53 12.29
CA GLU A 232 -14.92 8.74 12.12
C GLU A 232 -14.49 9.46 10.84
N GLY A 233 -15.43 9.72 9.93
CA GLY A 233 -15.20 10.39 8.65
C GLY A 233 -15.12 11.91 8.75
N ILE A 234 -15.07 12.58 7.59
CA ILE A 234 -14.98 14.03 7.50
C ILE A 234 -16.29 14.69 7.04
N SER A 235 -17.34 13.94 6.74
CA SER A 235 -18.60 14.45 6.20
C SER A 235 -19.34 15.39 7.16
N ALA A 236 -19.08 15.29 8.46
CA ALA A 236 -19.67 16.18 9.47
C ALA A 236 -18.86 17.48 9.71
N ILE A 237 -17.68 17.64 9.10
CA ILE A 237 -16.83 18.82 9.28
C ILE A 237 -17.41 20.03 8.53
N THR A 238 -17.62 21.12 9.25
CA THR A 238 -18.18 22.34 8.73
C THR A 238 -17.15 23.43 8.43
N ALA A 239 -17.54 24.47 7.69
CA ALA A 239 -16.69 25.64 7.48
C ALA A 239 -16.40 26.38 8.80
N GLU A 240 -17.34 26.35 9.75
CA GLU A 240 -17.17 26.92 11.10
C GLU A 240 -16.11 26.17 11.90
N ASP A 241 -16.06 24.84 11.80
CA ASP A 241 -15.02 24.04 12.46
C ASP A 241 -13.62 24.38 11.91
N ILE A 242 -13.50 24.52 10.59
CA ILE A 242 -12.26 24.95 9.93
C ILE A 242 -11.84 26.35 10.39
N ALA A 243 -12.77 27.28 10.47
CA ALA A 243 -12.49 28.65 10.94
C ALA A 243 -12.06 28.67 12.42
N ALA A 244 -12.74 27.89 13.27
CA ALA A 244 -12.38 27.74 14.68
C ALA A 244 -10.99 27.15 14.85
N ALA A 245 -10.66 26.09 14.12
CA ALA A 245 -9.32 25.48 14.14
C ALA A 245 -8.24 26.47 13.70
N SER A 246 -8.49 27.24 12.64
CA SER A 246 -7.57 28.25 12.12
C SER A 246 -7.33 29.38 13.14
N ALA A 247 -8.36 29.82 13.88
CA ALA A 247 -8.24 30.81 14.94
C ALA A 247 -7.32 30.34 16.08
N GLU A 248 -7.27 29.04 16.33
CA GLU A 248 -6.36 28.38 17.29
C GLU A 248 -4.96 28.03 16.71
N LYS A 249 -4.64 28.45 15.47
CA LYS A 249 -3.44 28.07 14.74
C LYS A 249 -3.31 26.54 14.59
N ARG A 250 -4.41 25.91 14.25
CA ARG A 250 -4.51 24.48 13.95
C ARG A 250 -5.15 24.27 12.57
N VAL A 251 -4.93 23.08 12.02
CA VAL A 251 -5.60 22.59 10.82
C VAL A 251 -6.30 21.27 11.13
N ILE A 252 -7.41 21.00 10.45
CA ILE A 252 -8.10 19.71 10.56
C ILE A 252 -7.52 18.78 9.49
N LYS A 253 -7.09 17.58 9.90
CA LYS A 253 -6.62 16.49 9.04
C LYS A 253 -7.31 15.20 9.43
N LEU A 254 -7.70 14.37 8.44
CA LEU A 254 -8.11 12.99 8.74
C LEU A 254 -6.85 12.17 9.04
N LEU A 255 -6.69 11.72 10.28
CA LEU A 255 -5.53 10.94 10.68
C LEU A 255 -5.89 9.47 10.93
N ALA A 256 -5.10 8.57 10.36
CA ALA A 256 -4.95 7.22 10.85
C ALA A 256 -3.96 7.27 12.03
N ALA A 257 -4.45 7.09 13.24
CA ALA A 257 -3.67 7.12 14.48
C ALA A 257 -3.53 5.69 15.03
N VAL A 258 -2.30 5.24 15.14
CA VAL A 258 -1.93 3.89 15.59
C VAL A 258 -0.96 4.07 16.78
N GLU A 259 -1.36 3.65 17.96
CA GLU A 259 -0.65 3.99 19.18
C GLU A 259 -0.51 2.79 20.12
N ARG A 260 0.70 2.61 20.64
CA ARG A 260 0.99 1.63 21.68
C ARG A 260 0.82 2.28 23.06
N HIS A 261 -0.03 1.72 23.90
CA HIS A 261 -0.20 2.15 25.27
C HIS A 261 0.74 1.38 26.20
N CYS A 262 1.54 2.08 26.98
CA CYS A 262 2.38 1.47 28.00
C CYS A 262 1.68 1.58 29.36
N ASP A 263 1.24 0.47 29.91
CA ASP A 263 0.82 0.43 31.31
C ASP A 263 2.05 0.57 32.20
N GLY A 264 2.23 1.73 32.82
CA GLY A 264 3.40 2.04 33.64
C GLY A 264 3.64 1.11 34.86
N LYS A 265 2.93 -0.02 34.95
CA LYS A 265 2.98 -0.99 36.06
C LYS A 265 3.33 -2.42 35.68
N SER A 266 3.35 -2.75 34.37
CA SER A 266 3.67 -4.11 33.91
C SER A 266 4.78 -4.08 32.87
N LYS A 267 5.65 -5.12 32.89
CA LYS A 267 6.60 -5.38 31.80
C LYS A 267 5.90 -5.98 30.56
N SER A 268 4.59 -6.26 30.62
CA SER A 268 3.78 -6.63 29.47
C SER A 268 3.44 -5.37 28.69
N ASP A 269 3.60 -5.41 27.37
CA ASP A 269 3.19 -4.34 26.47
C ASP A 269 1.70 -4.03 26.71
N GLY A 270 1.39 -2.76 27.00
CA GLY A 270 0.04 -2.25 27.08
C GLY A 270 -0.66 -2.42 25.71
N GLY A 271 -1.99 -2.32 25.67
CA GLY A 271 -2.78 -2.50 24.45
C GLY A 271 -2.36 -1.55 23.31
N VAL A 272 -2.87 -1.83 22.12
CA VAL A 272 -2.75 -0.96 20.96
C VAL A 272 -4.11 -0.34 20.68
N SER A 273 -4.16 0.94 20.34
CA SER A 273 -5.34 1.60 19.76
C SER A 273 -5.12 1.95 18.31
N VAL A 274 -6.14 1.72 17.51
CA VAL A 274 -6.14 2.06 16.09
C VAL A 274 -7.40 2.85 15.78
N ASN A 275 -7.22 4.10 15.37
CA ASN A 275 -8.33 5.02 15.14
C ASN A 275 -8.13 5.79 13.84
N VAL A 276 -9.24 6.13 13.19
CA VAL A 276 -9.28 7.08 12.07
C VAL A 276 -10.27 8.16 12.43
N TYR A 277 -9.83 9.40 12.48
CA TYR A 277 -10.68 10.52 12.88
C TYR A 277 -10.14 11.88 12.39
N PRO A 278 -11.01 12.89 12.25
CA PRO A 278 -10.61 14.26 12.03
C PRO A 278 -9.88 14.80 13.27
N ALA A 279 -8.62 15.16 13.12
CA ALA A 279 -7.76 15.64 14.20
C ALA A 279 -7.38 17.11 14.04
N LEU A 280 -7.33 17.83 15.14
CA LEU A 280 -6.76 19.19 15.21
C LEU A 280 -5.23 19.11 15.31
N VAL A 281 -4.57 19.41 14.20
CA VAL A 281 -3.10 19.37 14.08
C VAL A 281 -2.53 20.78 14.25
N GLY A 282 -1.62 20.98 15.21
CA GLY A 282 -0.96 22.26 15.41
C GLY A 282 -0.17 22.71 14.18
N ALA A 283 -0.16 24.01 13.86
CA ALA A 283 0.48 24.54 12.67
C ALA A 283 1.99 24.24 12.59
N GLU A 284 2.66 24.06 13.72
CA GLU A 284 4.08 23.71 13.79
C GLU A 284 4.36 22.22 13.55
N HIS A 285 3.34 21.36 13.58
CA HIS A 285 3.51 19.93 13.37
C HIS A 285 3.74 19.63 11.87
N PRO A 286 4.71 18.77 11.48
CA PRO A 286 5.00 18.49 10.07
C PRO A 286 3.79 18.05 9.24
N LEU A 287 2.84 17.29 9.82
CA LEU A 287 1.62 16.89 9.15
C LEU A 287 0.69 18.06 8.77
N ALA A 288 0.79 19.21 9.43
CA ALA A 288 -0.01 20.37 9.08
C ALA A 288 0.33 20.93 7.69
N SER A 289 1.57 20.76 7.25
CA SER A 289 2.08 21.21 5.94
C SER A 289 1.76 20.28 4.77
N VAL A 290 1.04 19.20 4.99
CA VAL A 290 0.67 18.25 3.93
C VAL A 290 -0.56 18.78 3.20
N HIS A 291 -0.36 19.32 1.99
CA HIS A 291 -1.40 19.98 1.19
C HIS A 291 -1.90 19.11 0.03
N GLY A 292 -3.07 19.48 -0.50
CA GLY A 292 -3.70 18.86 -1.66
C GLY A 292 -3.93 17.36 -1.46
N SER A 293 -3.74 16.57 -2.51
CA SER A 293 -3.93 15.10 -2.48
C SER A 293 -2.68 14.32 -2.04
N PHE A 294 -1.70 14.99 -1.40
CA PHE A 294 -0.51 14.31 -0.89
C PHE A 294 -0.81 13.55 0.39
N ASN A 295 -0.05 12.49 0.60
CA ASN A 295 -0.07 11.67 1.80
C ASN A 295 1.22 11.87 2.60
N ALA A 296 1.14 11.56 3.89
CA ALA A 296 2.31 11.48 4.76
C ALA A 296 2.06 10.47 5.89
N VAL A 297 3.12 9.78 6.28
CA VAL A 297 3.12 8.91 7.47
C VAL A 297 4.21 9.39 8.40
N PHE A 298 3.80 9.77 9.59
CA PHE A 298 4.66 10.23 10.66
C PHE A 298 4.83 9.10 11.68
N VAL A 299 6.05 8.68 11.93
CA VAL A 299 6.39 7.55 12.79
C VAL A 299 7.20 8.07 13.97
N LYS A 300 6.76 7.73 15.19
CA LYS A 300 7.51 7.96 16.41
C LYS A 300 8.17 6.67 16.88
N ALA A 301 9.48 6.68 16.92
CA ALA A 301 10.30 5.58 17.38
C ALA A 301 11.10 5.98 18.63
N GLN A 302 11.49 5.01 19.44
CA GLN A 302 12.12 5.29 20.72
C GLN A 302 13.56 5.81 20.56
N ALA A 303 14.30 5.31 19.57
CA ALA A 303 15.70 5.67 19.33
C ALA A 303 15.87 6.55 18.08
N ALA A 304 15.12 6.30 17.01
CA ALA A 304 15.19 7.10 15.77
C ALA A 304 14.40 8.43 15.86
N ASP A 305 13.68 8.63 16.98
CA ASP A 305 12.86 9.82 17.22
C ASP A 305 11.75 9.97 16.16
N ASP A 306 11.48 11.16 15.67
CA ASP A 306 10.40 11.50 14.77
C ASP A 306 10.84 11.36 13.29
N LEU A 307 10.14 10.50 12.55
CA LEU A 307 10.37 10.30 11.11
C LEU A 307 9.11 10.66 10.33
N MET A 308 9.27 11.27 9.16
CA MET A 308 8.15 11.55 8.26
C MET A 308 8.44 11.04 6.85
N PHE A 309 7.50 10.29 6.30
CA PHE A 309 7.50 9.80 4.93
C PHE A 309 6.40 10.54 4.16
N TYR A 310 6.75 11.23 3.08
CA TYR A 310 5.83 12.09 2.35
C TYR A 310 5.88 11.82 0.85
N GLY A 311 4.73 11.87 0.18
CA GLY A 311 4.68 11.68 -1.27
C GLY A 311 3.26 11.52 -1.83
N ARG A 312 3.17 10.98 -3.04
CA ARG A 312 1.88 10.65 -3.68
C ARG A 312 1.31 9.37 -3.07
N GLY A 313 0.12 9.48 -2.48
CA GLY A 313 -0.58 8.34 -1.86
C GLY A 313 -1.33 7.44 -2.85
N ALA A 314 -1.53 7.90 -4.08
CA ALA A 314 -2.24 7.18 -5.14
C ALA A 314 -1.78 7.64 -6.52
N GLY A 315 -2.26 6.96 -7.55
CA GLY A 315 -1.98 7.25 -8.97
C GLY A 315 -1.31 6.09 -9.68
N GLY A 316 -1.53 5.95 -10.98
CA GLY A 316 -1.05 4.82 -11.78
C GLY A 316 0.46 4.61 -11.67
N ALA A 317 1.25 5.59 -12.13
CA ALA A 317 2.72 5.49 -12.12
C ALA A 317 3.33 5.53 -10.70
N PRO A 318 2.88 6.37 -9.76
CA PRO A 318 3.37 6.33 -8.38
C PRO A 318 3.20 4.97 -7.71
N THR A 319 2.00 4.39 -7.78
CA THR A 319 1.70 3.07 -7.20
C THR A 319 2.48 1.95 -7.92
N ALA A 320 2.56 2.00 -9.25
CA ALA A 320 3.35 1.04 -10.04
C ALA A 320 4.84 1.06 -9.67
N SER A 321 5.39 2.21 -9.28
CA SER A 321 6.78 2.30 -8.81
C SER A 321 7.02 1.46 -7.55
N ALA A 322 6.09 1.49 -6.58
CA ALA A 322 6.17 0.66 -5.38
C ALA A 322 6.02 -0.84 -5.72
N VAL A 323 5.06 -1.18 -6.59
CA VAL A 323 4.86 -2.57 -7.08
C VAL A 323 6.13 -3.11 -7.74
N VAL A 324 6.76 -2.35 -8.65
CA VAL A 324 8.01 -2.78 -9.32
C VAL A 324 9.16 -2.89 -8.31
N GLY A 325 9.21 -2.02 -7.30
CA GLY A 325 10.14 -2.14 -6.18
C GLY A 325 10.02 -3.49 -5.46
N ASP A 326 8.80 -3.95 -5.24
CA ASP A 326 8.52 -5.26 -4.63
C ASP A 326 8.85 -6.43 -5.57
N VAL A 327 8.53 -6.31 -6.86
CA VAL A 327 8.97 -7.29 -7.88
C VAL A 327 10.49 -7.45 -7.90
N VAL A 328 11.24 -6.33 -7.81
CA VAL A 328 12.72 -6.36 -7.71
C VAL A 328 13.18 -7.08 -6.46
N SER A 329 12.51 -6.89 -5.32
CA SER A 329 12.87 -7.56 -4.06
C SER A 329 12.60 -9.06 -4.13
N ALA A 330 11.42 -9.47 -4.59
CA ALA A 330 11.10 -10.87 -4.81
C ALA A 330 12.07 -11.54 -5.81
N ALA A 331 12.37 -10.86 -6.93
CA ALA A 331 13.33 -11.37 -7.92
C ALA A 331 14.73 -11.58 -7.32
N ARG A 332 15.21 -10.64 -6.47
CA ARG A 332 16.50 -10.81 -5.76
C ARG A 332 16.50 -12.01 -4.85
N ASN A 333 15.42 -12.24 -4.12
CA ASN A 333 15.29 -13.37 -3.21
C ASN A 333 15.30 -14.70 -4.00
N LEU A 334 14.56 -14.77 -5.11
CA LEU A 334 14.54 -15.92 -6.01
C LEU A 334 15.92 -16.21 -6.62
N VAL A 335 16.69 -15.16 -7.00
CA VAL A 335 18.05 -15.32 -7.54
C VAL A 335 19.00 -15.86 -6.47
N ARG A 336 18.85 -15.42 -5.23
CA ARG A 336 19.70 -15.80 -4.09
C ARG A 336 19.29 -17.10 -3.41
N GLY A 337 18.11 -17.64 -3.74
CA GLY A 337 17.54 -18.83 -3.09
C GLY A 337 17.13 -18.57 -1.64
N CYS A 338 16.67 -17.33 -1.34
CA CYS A 338 16.21 -16.92 -0.01
C CYS A 338 14.77 -16.38 -0.02
N ALA A 339 13.95 -16.80 -0.99
CA ALA A 339 12.52 -16.52 -0.97
C ALA A 339 11.87 -17.13 0.28
N GLY A 340 10.90 -16.42 0.88
CA GLY A 340 10.18 -16.84 2.09
C GLY A 340 10.94 -16.62 3.42
N PHE A 341 12.23 -16.28 3.40
CA PHE A 341 13.01 -16.10 4.64
C PHE A 341 12.77 -14.75 5.36
N GLY A 342 12.07 -13.80 4.76
CA GLY A 342 11.86 -12.47 5.32
C GLY A 342 10.41 -12.19 5.77
N LEU A 343 9.54 -13.20 5.78
CA LEU A 343 8.10 -13.00 5.92
C LEU A 343 7.54 -13.23 7.31
N SER A 344 8.29 -13.78 8.25
CA SER A 344 7.76 -13.93 9.60
C SER A 344 7.47 -12.56 10.21
N LEU A 345 6.27 -12.04 9.87
CA LEU A 345 5.74 -10.79 10.41
C LEU A 345 5.35 -10.96 11.88
N ILE A 346 5.13 -12.19 12.31
CA ILE A 346 4.63 -12.50 13.63
C ILE A 346 5.24 -13.84 14.06
N HIS A 347 6.35 -13.81 14.76
CA HIS A 347 6.73 -14.93 15.61
C HIS A 347 5.82 -14.88 16.84
N ILE A 348 4.69 -15.55 16.77
CA ILE A 348 3.85 -15.81 17.94
C ILE A 348 4.33 -17.07 18.63
#